data_7af3ded06c8e3f629585c843aefaaf15
#
_entry.id   7af3ded06c8e3f629585c843aefaaf15
#
_cell.length_a   1.000
_cell.length_b   1.000
_cell.length_c   1.000
_cell.angle_alpha   90.00
_cell.angle_beta   90.00
_cell.angle_gamma   90.00
#
_symmetry.space_group_name_H-M   'P 1'
#
loop_
_entity.id
_entity.type
_entity.pdbx_description
1 polymer ?
#
loop_
_entity_poly.entity_id
_entity_poly.type
_entity_poly.pdbx_seq_one_letter_code
_entity_poly.pdbx_strand_id
1 'polypeptide(L)'
;MNNVRVSRCLFYVSSVLEKVIENGGSVGARVKKPKKLIFSLSQTEKDAIEITETPVLLADFVERVNANVDLNVMKKVSAKAFTDWMIANGILEEKFIKDKNRKFPTLLGNNLGVITEERQGLYGKYVAILYTKTAQEFLVDNLDEIVQAYYG
;
A
#
# COMPACT_ATOMS: atom_id res chain seq x y z
N MET A 1 2.26 -21.25 -2.60
CA MET A 1 1.72 -20.06 -3.27
C MET A 1 2.79 -19.17 -3.87
N ASN A 2 3.90 -18.97 -3.19
CA ASN A 2 5.00 -18.16 -3.72
C ASN A 2 5.57 -18.74 -5.02
N ASN A 3 5.60 -20.06 -5.16
CA ASN A 3 6.07 -20.73 -6.36
C ASN A 3 5.24 -20.41 -7.61
N VAL A 4 3.93 -20.20 -7.45
CA VAL A 4 3.05 -19.85 -8.57
C VAL A 4 3.36 -18.46 -9.11
N ARG A 5 3.68 -17.50 -8.24
CA ARG A 5 4.05 -16.15 -8.65
C ARG A 5 5.40 -16.10 -9.35
N VAL A 6 6.37 -16.81 -8.82
CA VAL A 6 7.69 -16.93 -9.43
C VAL A 6 7.56 -17.55 -10.83
N SER A 7 6.73 -18.60 -10.94
CA SER A 7 6.45 -19.22 -12.24
C SER A 7 5.81 -18.26 -13.23
N ARG A 8 4.88 -17.42 -12.80
CA ARG A 8 4.25 -16.41 -13.68
C ARG A 8 5.25 -15.36 -14.14
N CYS A 9 6.13 -14.91 -13.26
CA CYS A 9 7.19 -13.97 -13.60
C CYS A 9 8.11 -14.56 -14.64
N LEU A 10 8.59 -15.77 -14.44
CA LEU A 10 9.46 -16.49 -15.37
C LEU A 10 8.77 -16.74 -16.71
N PHE A 11 7.51 -17.16 -16.69
CA PHE A 11 6.71 -17.37 -17.89
C PHE A 11 6.57 -16.10 -18.72
N TYR A 12 6.33 -14.96 -18.07
CA TYR A 12 6.22 -13.68 -18.74
C TYR A 12 7.53 -13.29 -19.44
N VAL A 13 8.65 -13.43 -18.75
CA VAL A 13 9.98 -13.15 -19.31
C VAL A 13 10.27 -14.06 -20.50
N SER A 14 9.98 -15.34 -20.38
CA SER A 14 10.11 -16.31 -21.47
C SER A 14 9.29 -15.91 -22.70
N SER A 15 8.04 -15.50 -22.48
CA SER A 15 7.14 -15.08 -23.56
C SER A 15 7.69 -13.85 -24.30
N VAL A 16 8.26 -12.90 -23.58
CA VAL A 16 8.88 -11.71 -24.19
C VAL A 16 10.10 -12.10 -25.01
N LEU A 17 10.95 -12.99 -24.51
CA LEU A 17 12.13 -13.49 -25.22
C LEU A 17 11.74 -14.25 -26.48
N GLU A 18 10.75 -15.10 -26.43
CA GLU A 18 10.24 -15.84 -27.59
C GLU A 18 9.77 -14.90 -28.69
N LYS A 19 9.03 -13.86 -28.35
CA LYS A 19 8.57 -12.88 -29.32
C LYS A 19 9.71 -12.13 -29.99
N VAL A 20 10.76 -11.81 -29.25
CA VAL A 20 11.95 -11.16 -29.80
C VAL A 20 12.65 -12.10 -30.80
N ILE A 21 12.74 -13.39 -30.48
CA ILE A 21 13.34 -14.40 -31.34
C ILE A 21 12.49 -14.60 -32.61
N GLU A 22 11.18 -14.71 -32.48
CA GLU A 22 10.25 -14.87 -33.59
C GLU A 22 10.30 -13.71 -34.58
N ASN A 23 10.53 -12.51 -34.11
CA ASN A 23 10.64 -11.33 -34.94
C ASN A 23 12.01 -11.19 -35.64
N GLY A 24 12.83 -12.25 -35.61
CA GLY A 24 14.09 -12.28 -36.31
C GLY A 24 15.14 -11.29 -35.81
N GLY A 25 15.04 -10.93 -34.55
CA GLY A 25 15.98 -9.99 -33.95
C GLY A 25 15.86 -8.56 -34.48
N SER A 26 14.77 -8.22 -35.15
CA SER A 26 14.52 -6.84 -35.55
C SER A 26 14.14 -6.04 -34.32
N VAL A 27 15.14 -5.77 -33.52
CA VAL A 27 15.04 -5.31 -32.18
C VAL A 27 15.14 -3.80 -32.07
N GLY A 28 15.08 -3.10 -33.15
CA GLY A 28 14.76 -1.70 -33.08
C GLY A 28 13.36 -1.48 -32.51
N ALA A 29 12.57 -2.55 -32.49
CA ALA A 29 11.25 -2.53 -31.96
C ALA A 29 11.30 -2.45 -30.41
N ARG A 30 10.57 -1.51 -29.92
CA ARG A 30 10.41 -1.21 -28.50
C ARG A 30 10.03 -2.45 -27.70
N VAL A 31 10.95 -2.98 -26.93
CA VAL A 31 10.62 -3.97 -25.92
C VAL A 31 9.94 -3.21 -24.80
N LYS A 32 8.64 -3.38 -24.64
CA LYS A 32 7.93 -2.83 -23.50
C LYS A 32 8.49 -3.47 -22.23
N LYS A 33 8.87 -2.65 -21.26
CA LYS A 33 9.25 -3.16 -19.95
C LYS A 33 8.11 -3.99 -19.38
N PRO A 34 8.38 -5.14 -18.74
CA PRO A 34 7.35 -5.92 -18.07
C PRO A 34 6.55 -5.04 -17.11
N LYS A 35 5.24 -5.20 -17.11
CA LYS A 35 4.42 -4.53 -16.10
C LYS A 35 4.78 -5.07 -14.73
N LYS A 36 4.95 -4.17 -13.78
CA LYS A 36 5.19 -4.56 -12.39
C LYS A 36 3.97 -5.30 -11.85
N LEU A 37 4.23 -6.30 -11.03
CA LEU A 37 3.17 -7.05 -10.36
C LEU A 37 2.45 -6.17 -9.35
N ILE A 38 1.18 -6.51 -9.08
CA ILE A 38 0.42 -5.90 -8.01
C ILE A 38 1.10 -6.25 -6.69
N PHE A 39 1.14 -5.28 -5.77
CA PHE A 39 1.72 -5.45 -4.45
C PHE A 39 1.18 -6.70 -3.76
N SER A 40 2.07 -7.49 -3.21
CA SER A 40 1.71 -8.66 -2.42
C SER A 40 2.88 -9.09 -1.56
N LEU A 41 2.59 -9.46 -0.33
CA LEU A 41 3.57 -9.96 0.61
C LEU A 41 3.17 -11.35 1.11
N SER A 42 4.18 -12.20 1.34
CA SER A 42 4.01 -13.46 2.06
C SER A 42 3.78 -13.17 3.55
N GLN A 43 3.34 -14.17 4.30
CA GLN A 43 3.16 -14.01 5.73
C GLN A 43 4.48 -13.65 6.43
N THR A 44 5.59 -14.27 6.00
CA THR A 44 6.93 -13.97 6.53
C THR A 44 7.30 -12.51 6.29
N GLU A 45 7.02 -12.00 5.09
CA GLU A 45 7.29 -10.60 4.75
C GLU A 45 6.39 -9.65 5.54
N LYS A 46 5.12 -10.02 5.75
CA LYS A 46 4.22 -9.24 6.61
C LYS A 46 4.72 -9.18 8.06
N ASP A 47 5.20 -10.30 8.58
CA ASP A 47 5.75 -10.37 9.93
C ASP A 47 7.02 -9.53 10.08
N ALA A 48 7.73 -9.27 8.98
CA ALA A 48 8.93 -8.44 8.96
C ALA A 48 8.62 -6.93 8.94
N ILE A 49 7.36 -6.54 8.72
CA ILE A 49 6.98 -5.11 8.75
C ILE A 49 7.16 -4.58 10.17
N GLU A 50 7.91 -3.49 10.28
CA GLU A 50 8.15 -2.87 11.57
C GLU A 50 6.88 -2.26 12.14
N ILE A 51 6.48 -2.74 13.31
CA ILE A 51 5.35 -2.22 14.08
C ILE A 51 5.90 -1.63 15.36
N THR A 52 5.55 -0.38 15.64
CA THR A 52 6.07 0.33 16.80
C THR A 52 5.02 0.53 17.87
N GLU A 53 5.46 0.57 19.13
CA GLU A 53 4.61 0.94 20.27
C GLU A 53 4.13 2.39 20.15
N THR A 54 4.97 3.25 19.57
CA THR A 54 4.66 4.67 19.38
C THR A 54 3.71 4.84 18.20
N PRO A 55 2.65 5.65 18.33
CA PRO A 55 1.77 5.95 17.20
C PRO A 55 2.55 6.62 16.05
N VAL A 56 2.19 6.26 14.82
CA VAL A 56 2.84 6.77 13.61
C VAL A 56 1.83 7.34 12.62
N LEU A 57 2.30 8.21 11.74
CA LEU A 57 1.51 8.69 10.61
C LEU A 57 1.34 7.59 9.56
N LEU A 58 0.27 7.66 8.80
CA LEU A 58 0.01 6.67 7.74
C LEU A 58 1.15 6.63 6.72
N ALA A 59 1.68 7.78 6.33
CA ALA A 59 2.79 7.85 5.38
C ALA A 59 4.01 7.07 5.86
N ASP A 60 4.35 7.19 7.14
CA ASP A 60 5.46 6.46 7.74
C ASP A 60 5.20 4.95 7.77
N PHE A 61 3.98 4.55 8.10
CA PHE A 61 3.58 3.15 8.10
C PHE A 61 3.65 2.56 6.69
N VAL A 62 3.12 3.26 5.69
CA VAL A 62 3.14 2.82 4.30
C VAL A 62 4.57 2.66 3.77
N GLU A 63 5.45 3.57 4.15
CA GLU A 63 6.87 3.49 3.80
C GLU A 63 7.51 2.20 4.36
N ARG A 64 7.18 1.85 5.60
CA ARG A 64 7.65 0.60 6.21
C ARG A 64 7.11 -0.63 5.49
N VAL A 65 5.85 -0.61 5.08
CA VAL A 65 5.24 -1.69 4.31
C VAL A 65 5.96 -1.86 2.98
N ASN A 66 6.22 -0.76 2.28
CA ASN A 66 6.89 -0.80 0.98
C ASN A 66 8.39 -1.15 1.08
N ALA A 67 9.00 -0.97 2.25
CA ALA A 67 10.41 -1.32 2.46
C ALA A 67 10.68 -2.83 2.30
N ASN A 68 9.65 -3.67 2.41
CA ASN A 68 9.74 -5.12 2.27
C ASN A 68 9.46 -5.59 0.83
N VAL A 69 9.35 -4.68 -0.11
CA VAL A 69 8.98 -4.97 -1.50
C VAL A 69 10.12 -4.59 -2.43
N ASP A 70 10.39 -5.45 -3.40
CA ASP A 70 11.26 -5.09 -4.51
C ASP A 70 10.47 -4.24 -5.50
N LEU A 71 10.71 -2.93 -5.47
CA LEU A 71 10.01 -1.98 -6.33
C LEU A 71 10.37 -2.11 -7.82
N ASN A 72 11.38 -2.90 -8.14
CA ASN A 72 11.68 -3.25 -9.52
C ASN A 72 10.72 -4.30 -10.08
N VAL A 73 10.13 -5.11 -9.22
CA VAL A 73 9.25 -6.23 -9.57
C VAL A 73 7.79 -5.92 -9.29
N MET A 74 7.50 -5.24 -8.18
CA MET A 74 6.14 -4.94 -7.73
C MET A 74 5.89 -3.45 -7.65
N LYS A 75 4.64 -3.06 -7.85
CA LYS A 75 4.20 -1.70 -7.58
C LYS A 75 4.11 -1.51 -6.06
N LYS A 76 4.51 -0.33 -5.61
CA LYS A 76 4.32 0.02 -4.20
C LYS A 76 2.83 0.21 -3.90
N VAL A 77 2.42 -0.07 -2.67
CA VAL A 77 1.09 0.28 -2.20
C VAL A 77 1.08 1.75 -1.78
N SER A 78 0.02 2.47 -2.09
CA SER A 78 -0.10 3.89 -1.76
C SER A 78 -0.86 4.10 -0.45
N ALA A 79 -0.62 5.22 0.21
CA ALA A 79 -1.38 5.63 1.38
C ALA A 79 -2.87 5.80 1.04
N LYS A 80 -3.18 6.22 -0.19
CA LYS A 80 -4.55 6.36 -0.65
C LYS A 80 -5.30 5.03 -0.63
N ALA A 81 -4.63 3.93 -0.97
CA ALA A 81 -5.24 2.60 -0.92
C ALA A 81 -5.75 2.27 0.49
N PHE A 82 -4.94 2.54 1.52
CA PHE A 82 -5.34 2.36 2.91
C PHE A 82 -6.49 3.28 3.30
N THR A 83 -6.40 4.54 2.93
CA THR A 83 -7.39 5.55 3.29
C THR A 83 -8.75 5.23 2.66
N ASP A 84 -8.78 4.92 1.38
CA ASP A 84 -10.02 4.59 0.68
C ASP A 84 -10.68 3.33 1.25
N TRP A 85 -9.87 2.31 1.58
CA TRP A 85 -10.36 1.10 2.20
C TRP A 85 -10.94 1.38 3.59
N MET A 86 -10.26 2.19 4.38
CA MET A 86 -10.73 2.57 5.72
C MET A 86 -12.03 3.36 5.67
N ILE A 87 -12.17 4.26 4.71
CA ILE A 87 -13.42 5.02 4.51
C ILE A 87 -14.55 4.07 4.11
N ALA A 88 -14.29 3.16 3.17
CA ALA A 88 -15.28 2.18 2.72
C ALA A 88 -15.74 1.25 3.84
N ASN A 89 -14.90 0.98 4.82
CA ASN A 89 -15.21 0.11 5.96
C ASN A 89 -15.66 0.86 7.21
N GLY A 90 -15.87 2.17 7.10
CA GLY A 90 -16.37 2.97 8.21
C GLY A 90 -15.37 3.25 9.32
N ILE A 91 -14.08 3.09 9.05
CA ILE A 91 -12.98 3.35 10.00
C ILE A 91 -12.62 4.83 10.00
N LEU A 92 -12.60 5.45 8.83
CA LEU A 92 -12.42 6.88 8.65
C LEU A 92 -13.66 7.48 8.00
N GLU A 93 -13.86 8.78 8.21
CA GLU A 93 -14.91 9.53 7.54
C GLU A 93 -14.32 10.83 6.99
N GLU A 94 -14.91 11.35 5.92
CA GLU A 94 -14.53 12.63 5.36
C GLU A 94 -15.50 13.70 5.85
N LYS A 95 -14.95 14.83 6.27
CA LYS A 95 -15.73 16.01 6.67
C LYS A 95 -15.23 17.21 5.89
N PHE A 96 -16.16 18.02 5.39
CA PHE A 96 -15.86 19.26 4.70
C PHE A 96 -15.78 20.39 5.72
N ILE A 97 -14.55 20.83 6.02
CA ILE A 97 -14.29 21.88 7.00
C ILE A 97 -13.40 22.93 6.38
N LYS A 98 -13.81 24.21 6.46
CA LYS A 98 -13.06 25.35 5.92
C LYS A 98 -12.69 25.16 4.44
N ASP A 99 -13.65 24.77 3.63
CA ASP A 99 -13.53 24.55 2.19
C ASP A 99 -12.55 23.44 1.79
N LYS A 100 -12.23 22.53 2.72
CA LYS A 100 -11.36 21.36 2.45
C LYS A 100 -11.98 20.09 3.01
N ASN A 101 -11.87 19.03 2.24
CA ASN A 101 -12.20 17.69 2.73
C ASN A 101 -11.10 17.23 3.67
N ARG A 102 -11.48 16.89 4.90
CA ARG A 102 -10.59 16.36 5.91
C ARG A 102 -11.07 15.00 6.38
N LYS A 103 -10.14 14.15 6.71
CA LYS A 103 -10.44 12.80 7.20
C LYS A 103 -10.29 12.75 8.70
N PHE A 104 -11.21 12.03 9.34
CA PHE A 104 -11.20 11.83 10.80
C PHE A 104 -11.54 10.37 11.10
N PRO A 105 -10.99 9.80 12.18
CA PRO A 105 -11.42 8.48 12.60
C PRO A 105 -12.86 8.52 13.12
N THR A 106 -13.60 7.47 12.80
CA THR A 106 -14.93 7.24 13.36
C THR A 106 -14.78 6.60 14.75
N LEU A 107 -15.90 6.34 15.42
CA LEU A 107 -15.87 5.59 16.67
C LEU A 107 -15.22 4.21 16.47
N LEU A 108 -15.54 3.53 15.36
CA LEU A 108 -14.90 2.28 15.02
C LEU A 108 -13.40 2.45 14.84
N GLY A 109 -12.98 3.50 14.15
CA GLY A 109 -11.55 3.81 13.96
C GLY A 109 -10.84 4.01 15.29
N ASN A 110 -11.44 4.77 16.20
CA ASN A 110 -10.89 4.98 17.55
C ASN A 110 -10.75 3.65 18.32
N ASN A 111 -11.74 2.77 18.19
CA ASN A 111 -11.72 1.45 18.83
C ASN A 111 -10.63 0.54 18.25
N LEU A 112 -10.26 0.74 17.00
CA LEU A 112 -9.20 0.01 16.34
C LEU A 112 -7.80 0.58 16.57
N GLY A 113 -7.72 1.70 17.29
CA GLY A 113 -6.45 2.32 17.64
C GLY A 113 -6.03 3.48 16.73
N VAL A 114 -6.94 4.00 15.92
CA VAL A 114 -6.68 5.21 15.13
C VAL A 114 -7.02 6.42 16.01
N ILE A 115 -6.03 7.28 16.25
CA ILE A 115 -6.16 8.43 17.14
C ILE A 115 -5.84 9.72 16.38
N THR A 116 -6.19 10.83 16.99
CA THR A 116 -5.87 12.16 16.46
C THR A 116 -5.00 12.93 17.44
N GLU A 117 -4.14 13.79 16.89
CA GLU A 117 -3.29 14.68 17.67
C GLU A 117 -3.28 16.06 17.02
N GLU A 118 -3.50 17.08 17.82
CA GLU A 118 -3.38 18.46 17.35
C GLU A 118 -1.91 18.86 17.28
N ARG A 119 -1.46 19.34 16.11
CA ARG A 119 -0.10 19.77 15.88
C ARG A 119 -0.05 21.20 15.35
N GLN A 120 1.05 21.89 15.63
CA GLN A 120 1.31 23.23 15.13
C GLN A 120 2.11 23.13 13.83
N GLY A 121 1.54 23.66 12.73
CA GLY A 121 2.21 23.76 11.44
C GLY A 121 2.60 25.19 11.11
N LEU A 122 3.19 25.37 9.93
CA LEU A 122 3.60 26.71 9.44
C LEU A 122 2.40 27.65 9.23
N TYR A 123 1.25 27.10 8.90
CA TYR A 123 0.04 27.87 8.57
C TYR A 123 -1.03 27.78 9.67
N GLY A 124 -0.66 27.36 10.86
CA GLY A 124 -1.53 27.23 12.00
C GLY A 124 -1.66 25.80 12.50
N LYS A 125 -2.64 25.58 13.39
CA LYS A 125 -2.87 24.26 13.97
C LYS A 125 -3.57 23.34 12.98
N TYR A 126 -3.18 22.07 12.99
CA TYR A 126 -3.84 21.02 12.21
C TYR A 126 -3.97 19.74 13.03
N VAL A 127 -4.87 18.86 12.60
CA VAL A 127 -5.10 17.58 13.26
C VAL A 127 -4.39 16.49 12.46
N ALA A 128 -3.45 15.81 13.09
CA ALA A 128 -2.78 14.64 12.51
C ALA A 128 -3.51 13.38 12.95
N ILE A 129 -3.64 12.42 12.01
CA ILE A 129 -4.20 11.09 12.32
C ILE A 129 -3.03 10.15 12.55
N LEU A 130 -3.03 9.50 13.70
CA LEU A 130 -1.97 8.59 14.10
C LEU A 130 -2.51 7.18 14.28
N TYR A 131 -1.66 6.22 13.97
CA TYR A 131 -1.98 4.80 14.03
C TYR A 131 -1.15 4.15 15.13
N THR A 132 -1.85 3.73 16.20
CA THR A 132 -1.22 3.03 17.31
C THR A 132 -0.78 1.63 16.90
N LYS A 133 -0.05 0.93 17.76
CA LYS A 133 0.37 -0.45 17.52
C LYS A 133 -0.80 -1.33 17.09
N THR A 134 -1.93 -1.24 17.77
CA THR A 134 -3.13 -2.03 17.45
C THR A 134 -3.63 -1.73 16.04
N ALA A 135 -3.67 -0.45 15.67
CA ALA A 135 -4.08 -0.04 14.33
C ALA A 135 -3.10 -0.52 13.26
N GLN A 136 -1.80 -0.43 13.53
CA GLN A 136 -0.77 -0.93 12.63
C GLN A 136 -0.92 -2.44 12.38
N GLU A 137 -1.11 -3.21 13.43
CA GLU A 137 -1.34 -4.66 13.33
C GLU A 137 -2.60 -4.97 12.52
N PHE A 138 -3.68 -4.23 12.78
CA PHE A 138 -4.93 -4.38 12.04
C PHE A 138 -4.75 -4.14 10.55
N LEU A 139 -4.01 -3.11 10.16
CA LEU A 139 -3.75 -2.80 8.76
C LEU A 139 -2.90 -3.88 8.08
N VAL A 140 -1.91 -4.42 8.79
CA VAL A 140 -1.09 -5.54 8.27
C VAL A 140 -1.95 -6.78 8.06
N ASP A 141 -2.83 -7.10 9.00
CA ASP A 141 -3.71 -8.27 8.90
C ASP A 141 -4.69 -8.16 7.73
N ASN A 142 -5.08 -6.95 7.35
CA ASN A 142 -6.01 -6.71 6.25
C ASN A 142 -5.32 -6.23 4.97
N LEU A 143 -4.00 -6.32 4.91
CA LEU A 143 -3.22 -5.78 3.79
C LEU A 143 -3.63 -6.36 2.43
N ASP A 144 -3.85 -7.66 2.35
CA ASP A 144 -4.28 -8.32 1.10
C ASP A 144 -5.64 -7.80 0.64
N GLU A 145 -6.56 -7.60 1.56
CA GLU A 145 -7.89 -7.06 1.26
C GLU A 145 -7.80 -5.61 0.78
N ILE A 146 -6.96 -4.81 1.41
CA ILE A 146 -6.72 -3.41 1.03
C ILE A 146 -6.19 -3.33 -0.40
N VAL A 147 -5.20 -4.14 -0.71
CA VAL A 147 -4.59 -4.20 -2.05
C VAL A 147 -5.60 -4.67 -3.08
N GLN A 148 -6.37 -5.71 -2.77
CA GLN A 148 -7.38 -6.25 -3.66
C GLN A 148 -8.48 -5.22 -3.96
N ALA A 149 -8.91 -4.49 -2.95
CA ALA A 149 -9.95 -3.47 -3.10
C ALA A 149 -9.51 -2.30 -3.98
N TYR A 150 -8.23 -1.93 -3.92
CA TYR A 150 -7.72 -0.76 -4.64
C TYR A 150 -7.20 -1.11 -6.04
N TYR A 151 -6.52 -2.24 -6.19
CA TYR A 151 -5.86 -2.63 -7.43
C TYR A 151 -6.54 -3.79 -8.17
N GLY A 152 -7.47 -4.44 -7.51
CA GLY A 152 -8.17 -5.62 -8.03
C GLY A 152 -9.20 -5.38 -9.11
#